data_3f47c085eacf1c303ba505be5348bde3
#
_entry.id   3f47c085eacf1c303ba505be5348bde3
#
_cell.length_a   1.000
_cell.length_b   1.000
_cell.length_c   1.000
_cell.angle_alpha   90.00
_cell.angle_beta   90.00
_cell.angle_gamma   90.00
#
_symmetry.space_group_name_H-M   'P 1'
#
loop_
_entity.id
_entity.type
_entity.pdbx_description
1 polymer ?
#
loop_
_entity_poly.entity_id
_entity_poly.type
_entity_poly.pdbx_seq_one_letter_code
_entity_poly.pdbx_strand_id
1 'polypeptide(L)'
;MRAQTNSPSSGEATAIGPVAAPREVQASFALWLAAIAAAVFETILVIIEVASGHSALSTGGMVVGVGLRLLIFGAVVYIALRMLRGRNWARITLAVGLGVFGTLSIVIGPVSWLATGHSVGEFVARADLMALLFASSRVVHLIAVFAALVLMFRPAANAYFRAARSARRRTRARP
;
A
#
# COMPACT_ATOMS: atom_id res chain seq x y z
N MET A 1 45.58 22.11 51.22
CA MET A 1 44.17 21.82 50.94
C MET A 1 43.86 22.29 49.51
N ARG A 2 43.85 21.40 48.46
CA ARG A 2 43.53 21.74 47.06
C ARG A 2 42.12 21.37 46.83
N ALA A 3 41.24 22.32 46.55
CA ALA A 3 39.91 22.11 46.14
C ALA A 3 39.92 21.59 44.69
N GLN A 4 39.46 20.36 44.46
CA GLN A 4 39.17 19.82 43.14
C GLN A 4 37.83 20.41 42.66
N THR A 5 37.90 21.30 41.68
CA THR A 5 36.75 21.75 40.93
C THR A 5 36.33 20.62 39.95
N ASN A 6 35.29 19.88 40.31
CA ASN A 6 34.61 18.96 39.41
C ASN A 6 33.93 19.79 38.32
N SER A 7 34.52 19.87 37.15
CA SER A 7 33.83 20.33 35.95
C SER A 7 32.77 19.29 35.55
N PRO A 8 31.50 19.67 35.39
CA PRO A 8 30.52 18.75 34.86
C PRO A 8 30.88 18.42 33.39
N SER A 9 31.11 17.14 33.14
CA SER A 9 31.35 16.60 31.81
C SER A 9 30.26 17.09 30.87
N SER A 10 30.68 17.74 29.79
CA SER A 10 29.85 18.19 28.68
C SER A 10 28.95 17.04 28.25
N GLY A 11 27.65 17.20 28.50
CA GLY A 11 26.65 16.20 28.16
C GLY A 11 26.81 15.78 26.72
N GLU A 12 27.08 14.50 26.53
CA GLU A 12 26.90 13.82 25.26
C GLU A 12 25.49 14.12 24.75
N ALA A 13 25.44 15.07 23.83
CA ALA A 13 24.22 15.27 23.04
C ALA A 13 23.99 13.97 22.27
N THR A 14 23.22 13.06 22.89
CA THR A 14 22.78 11.82 22.27
C THR A 14 22.12 12.21 20.94
N ALA A 15 22.85 12.05 19.86
CA ALA A 15 22.33 12.24 18.52
C ALA A 15 21.14 11.29 18.38
N ILE A 16 19.93 11.85 18.49
CA ILE A 16 18.69 11.10 18.28
C ILE A 16 18.72 10.66 16.81
N GLY A 17 19.19 9.45 16.59
CA GLY A 17 19.17 8.81 15.28
C GLY A 17 17.77 8.79 14.70
N PRO A 18 17.62 8.54 13.39
CA PRO A 18 16.32 8.47 12.76
C PRO A 18 15.43 7.47 13.51
N VAL A 19 14.26 7.91 13.99
CA VAL A 19 13.32 7.04 14.69
C VAL A 19 12.96 5.90 13.74
N ALA A 20 13.36 4.67 14.09
CA ALA A 20 13.06 3.48 13.30
C ALA A 20 11.54 3.30 13.18
N ALA A 21 11.07 2.92 11.99
CA ALA A 21 9.66 2.65 11.79
C ALA A 21 9.22 1.43 12.63
N PRO A 22 8.12 1.51 13.41
CA PRO A 22 7.62 0.39 14.19
C PRO A 22 7.16 -0.76 13.29
N ARG A 23 7.05 -1.96 13.87
CA ARG A 23 6.68 -3.18 13.14
C ARG A 23 5.36 -3.05 12.38
N GLU A 24 4.39 -2.34 12.94
CA GLU A 24 3.09 -2.07 12.33
C GLU A 24 3.22 -1.29 11.01
N VAL A 25 4.10 -0.31 10.97
CA VAL A 25 4.34 0.48 9.75
C VAL A 25 5.11 -0.32 8.71
N GLN A 26 6.08 -1.14 9.15
CA GLN A 26 6.84 -2.04 8.27
C GLN A 26 5.93 -3.13 7.69
N ALA A 27 5.09 -3.77 8.52
CA ALA A 27 4.12 -4.76 8.08
C ALA A 27 3.07 -4.16 7.14
N SER A 28 2.55 -2.96 7.44
CA SER A 28 1.66 -2.24 6.52
C SER A 28 2.34 -1.97 5.17
N PHE A 29 3.61 -1.58 5.17
CA PHE A 29 4.38 -1.39 3.93
C PHE A 29 4.50 -2.69 3.13
N ALA A 30 4.83 -3.82 3.78
CA ALA A 30 4.90 -5.13 3.13
C ALA A 30 3.56 -5.57 2.53
N LEU A 31 2.44 -5.29 3.22
CA LEU A 31 1.10 -5.58 2.73
C LEU A 31 0.71 -4.70 1.52
N TRP A 32 1.14 -3.44 1.48
CA TRP A 32 0.98 -2.61 0.28
C TRP A 32 1.75 -3.19 -0.91
N LEU A 33 2.97 -3.70 -0.69
CA LEU A 33 3.73 -4.40 -1.75
C LEU A 33 3.04 -5.70 -2.18
N ALA A 34 2.46 -6.46 -1.25
CA ALA A 34 1.69 -7.67 -1.57
C ALA A 34 0.44 -7.34 -2.42
N ALA A 35 -0.26 -6.25 -2.10
CA ALA A 35 -1.38 -5.78 -2.93
C ALA A 35 -0.93 -5.40 -4.35
N ILE A 36 0.22 -4.73 -4.48
CA ILE A 36 0.80 -4.41 -5.80
C ILE A 36 1.19 -5.70 -6.53
N ALA A 37 1.80 -6.67 -5.84
CA ALA A 37 2.17 -7.95 -6.45
C ALA A 37 0.95 -8.71 -7.00
N ALA A 38 -0.17 -8.72 -6.27
CA ALA A 38 -1.42 -9.28 -6.76
C ALA A 38 -1.92 -8.53 -8.02
N ALA A 39 -1.86 -7.20 -8.05
CA ALA A 39 -2.26 -6.41 -9.21
C ALA A 39 -1.31 -6.58 -10.42
N VAL A 40 -0.01 -6.79 -10.19
CA VAL A 40 0.95 -7.18 -11.24
C VAL A 40 0.59 -8.56 -11.79
N PHE A 41 0.29 -9.53 -10.94
CA PHE A 41 -0.15 -10.85 -11.34
C PHE A 41 -1.41 -10.78 -12.24
N GLU A 42 -2.43 -10.01 -11.85
CA GLU A 42 -3.61 -9.78 -12.71
C GLU A 42 -3.24 -9.15 -14.06
N THR A 43 -2.27 -8.24 -14.07
CA THR A 43 -1.81 -7.61 -15.30
C THR A 43 -1.17 -8.63 -16.24
N ILE A 44 -0.39 -9.58 -15.69
CA ILE A 44 0.19 -10.69 -16.46
C ILE A 44 -0.91 -11.58 -17.04
N LEU A 45 -1.94 -11.92 -16.26
CA LEU A 45 -3.07 -12.70 -16.74
C LEU A 45 -3.78 -12.01 -17.91
N VAL A 46 -4.04 -10.71 -17.83
CA VAL A 46 -4.64 -9.91 -18.93
C VAL A 46 -3.77 -9.97 -20.18
N ILE A 47 -2.43 -9.86 -20.04
CA ILE A 47 -1.52 -9.96 -21.18
C ILE A 47 -1.60 -11.33 -21.83
N ILE A 48 -1.67 -12.41 -21.02
CA ILE A 48 -1.81 -13.78 -21.53
C ILE A 48 -3.13 -13.96 -22.28
N GLU A 49 -4.25 -13.48 -21.75
CA GLU A 49 -5.57 -13.55 -22.40
C GLU A 49 -5.58 -12.84 -23.76
N VAL A 50 -5.01 -11.62 -23.82
CA VAL A 50 -4.93 -10.86 -25.08
C VAL A 50 -4.00 -11.56 -26.07
N ALA A 51 -2.84 -12.03 -25.63
CA ALA A 51 -1.87 -12.72 -26.49
C ALA A 51 -2.40 -14.06 -27.03
N SER A 52 -3.28 -14.72 -26.28
CA SER A 52 -3.94 -15.99 -26.67
C SER A 52 -5.16 -15.78 -27.58
N GLY A 53 -5.54 -14.54 -27.88
CA GLY A 53 -6.73 -14.23 -28.69
C GLY A 53 -8.06 -14.46 -27.99
N HIS A 54 -8.07 -14.71 -26.67
CA HIS A 54 -9.30 -14.96 -25.90
C HIS A 54 -9.92 -13.67 -25.34
N SER A 55 -9.35 -12.50 -25.62
CA SER A 55 -9.84 -11.22 -25.14
C SER A 55 -10.36 -10.36 -26.29
N ALA A 56 -11.45 -9.65 -26.04
CA ALA A 56 -11.99 -8.64 -26.96
C ALA A 56 -11.15 -7.32 -26.97
N LEU A 57 -10.13 -7.20 -26.10
CA LEU A 57 -9.29 -6.03 -26.04
C LEU A 57 -8.33 -5.99 -27.26
N SER A 58 -8.25 -4.83 -27.90
CA SER A 58 -7.24 -4.60 -28.93
C SER A 58 -5.83 -4.51 -28.32
N THR A 59 -4.80 -4.84 -29.10
CA THR A 59 -3.40 -4.70 -28.67
C THR A 59 -3.09 -3.27 -28.23
N GLY A 60 -3.62 -2.25 -28.91
CA GLY A 60 -3.48 -0.85 -28.51
C GLY A 60 -4.10 -0.55 -27.14
N GLY A 61 -5.30 -1.05 -26.89
CA GLY A 61 -5.98 -0.92 -25.60
C GLY A 61 -5.21 -1.59 -24.48
N MET A 62 -4.63 -2.77 -24.75
CA MET A 62 -3.77 -3.49 -23.79
C MET A 62 -2.53 -2.65 -23.45
N VAL A 63 -1.81 -2.12 -24.44
CA VAL A 63 -0.59 -1.33 -24.19
C VAL A 63 -0.88 -0.10 -23.34
N VAL A 64 -1.96 0.63 -23.65
CA VAL A 64 -2.39 1.79 -22.85
C VAL A 64 -2.78 1.37 -21.42
N GLY A 65 -3.54 0.30 -21.28
CA GLY A 65 -3.99 -0.20 -19.97
C GLY A 65 -2.82 -0.67 -19.10
N VAL A 66 -1.87 -1.40 -19.66
CA VAL A 66 -0.65 -1.86 -18.97
C VAL A 66 0.22 -0.66 -18.60
N GLY A 67 0.44 0.28 -19.52
CA GLY A 67 1.22 1.48 -19.24
C GLY A 67 0.66 2.31 -18.09
N LEU A 68 -0.67 2.52 -18.06
CA LEU A 68 -1.34 3.21 -16.95
C LEU A 68 -1.19 2.45 -15.62
N ARG A 69 -1.33 1.11 -15.63
CA ARG A 69 -1.13 0.28 -14.43
C ARG A 69 0.29 0.40 -13.89
N LEU A 70 1.31 0.32 -14.74
CA LEU A 70 2.71 0.48 -14.33
C LEU A 70 2.99 1.85 -13.70
N LEU A 71 2.41 2.92 -14.26
CA LEU A 71 2.50 4.26 -13.69
C LEU A 71 1.85 4.32 -12.31
N ILE A 72 0.66 3.73 -12.14
CA ILE A 72 -0.03 3.66 -10.85
C ILE A 72 0.80 2.85 -9.85
N PHE A 73 1.34 1.70 -10.24
CA PHE A 73 2.19 0.87 -9.35
C PHE A 73 3.43 1.63 -8.88
N GLY A 74 4.12 2.32 -9.80
CA GLY A 74 5.27 3.16 -9.45
C GLY A 74 4.91 4.28 -8.47
N ALA A 75 3.78 4.95 -8.69
CA ALA A 75 3.27 5.98 -7.79
C ALA A 75 2.95 5.42 -6.41
N VAL A 76 2.28 4.25 -6.33
CA VAL A 76 1.94 3.60 -5.06
C VAL A 76 3.20 3.18 -4.30
N VAL A 77 4.18 2.57 -4.95
CA VAL A 77 5.48 2.22 -4.32
C VAL A 77 6.15 3.48 -3.78
N TYR A 78 6.22 4.54 -4.58
CA TYR A 78 6.80 5.81 -4.14
C TYR A 78 6.09 6.37 -2.90
N ILE A 79 4.76 6.38 -2.88
CA ILE A 79 3.99 6.89 -1.75
C ILE A 79 4.16 5.97 -0.53
N ALA A 80 4.18 4.65 -0.71
CA ALA A 80 4.43 3.68 0.37
C ALA A 80 5.83 3.88 1.00
N LEU A 81 6.87 4.13 0.20
CA LEU A 81 8.19 4.49 0.70
C LEU A 81 8.19 5.81 1.47
N ARG A 82 7.39 6.79 1.05
CA ARG A 82 7.21 8.05 1.80
C ARG A 82 6.48 7.83 3.12
N MET A 83 5.51 6.92 3.14
CA MET A 83 4.83 6.50 4.36
C MET A 83 5.83 5.85 5.34
N LEU A 84 6.65 4.91 4.87
CA LEU A 84 7.69 4.26 5.68
C LEU A 84 8.67 5.28 6.31
N ARG A 85 8.94 6.39 5.62
CA ARG A 85 9.73 7.52 6.13
C ARG A 85 8.94 8.47 7.05
N GLY A 86 7.78 8.07 7.57
CA GLY A 86 6.95 8.83 8.52
C GLY A 86 6.24 10.04 7.90
N ARG A 87 5.97 10.06 6.59
CA ARG A 87 5.18 11.11 5.94
C ARG A 87 3.69 10.83 6.11
N ASN A 88 3.01 11.57 6.97
CA ASN A 88 1.59 11.35 7.26
C ASN A 88 0.68 11.58 6.04
N TRP A 89 1.01 12.50 5.12
CA TRP A 89 0.23 12.69 3.91
C TRP A 89 0.19 11.42 3.06
N ALA A 90 1.34 10.71 2.95
CA ALA A 90 1.44 9.47 2.19
C ALA A 90 0.51 8.39 2.73
N ARG A 91 0.40 8.27 4.07
CA ARG A 91 -0.56 7.38 4.73
C ARG A 91 -2.00 7.69 4.32
N ILE A 92 -2.39 8.96 4.34
CA ILE A 92 -3.75 9.38 3.98
C ILE A 92 -4.01 9.14 2.49
N THR A 93 -3.05 9.45 1.62
CA THR A 93 -3.16 9.21 0.18
C THR A 93 -3.33 7.72 -0.14
N LEU A 94 -2.58 6.81 0.52
CA LEU A 94 -2.78 5.36 0.35
C LEU A 94 -4.15 4.92 0.86
N ALA A 95 -4.59 5.42 2.02
CA ALA A 95 -5.88 5.06 2.58
C ALA A 95 -7.05 5.48 1.67
N VAL A 96 -7.01 6.68 1.13
CA VAL A 96 -8.07 7.19 0.25
C VAL A 96 -7.93 6.60 -1.16
N GLY A 97 -6.73 6.65 -1.76
CA GLY A 97 -6.50 6.21 -3.13
C GLY A 97 -6.73 4.71 -3.32
N LEU A 98 -6.08 3.86 -2.50
CA LEU A 98 -6.23 2.41 -2.64
C LEU A 98 -7.30 1.83 -1.72
N GLY A 99 -7.40 2.36 -0.48
CA GLY A 99 -8.39 1.85 0.47
C GLY A 99 -9.83 2.14 0.04
N VAL A 100 -10.12 3.31 -0.49
CA VAL A 100 -11.47 3.66 -0.94
C VAL A 100 -11.60 3.44 -2.45
N PHE A 101 -10.91 4.25 -3.28
CA PHE A 101 -11.12 4.19 -4.73
C PHE A 101 -10.64 2.87 -5.35
N GLY A 102 -9.49 2.33 -4.90
CA GLY A 102 -8.99 1.04 -5.38
C GLY A 102 -9.93 -0.11 -5.02
N THR A 103 -10.37 -0.19 -3.77
CA THR A 103 -11.34 -1.20 -3.32
C THR A 103 -12.65 -1.09 -4.10
N LEU A 104 -13.19 0.13 -4.24
CA LEU A 104 -14.46 0.35 -4.96
C LEU A 104 -14.38 -0.11 -6.41
N SER A 105 -13.28 0.17 -7.11
CA SER A 105 -13.07 -0.26 -8.50
C SER A 105 -13.03 -1.78 -8.68
N ILE A 106 -12.56 -2.52 -7.68
CA ILE A 106 -12.51 -3.99 -7.69
C ILE A 106 -13.87 -4.61 -7.34
N VAL A 107 -14.59 -4.00 -6.39
CA VAL A 107 -15.80 -4.59 -5.77
C VAL A 107 -17.07 -4.26 -6.56
N ILE A 108 -17.11 -3.12 -7.28
CA ILE A 108 -18.33 -2.66 -7.95
C ILE A 108 -18.86 -3.66 -8.99
N GLY A 109 -17.99 -4.29 -9.77
CA GLY A 109 -18.34 -5.31 -10.75
C GLY A 109 -18.99 -6.55 -10.12
N PRO A 110 -18.32 -7.26 -9.20
CA PRO A 110 -18.90 -8.39 -8.47
C PRO A 110 -20.20 -8.05 -7.75
N VAL A 111 -20.29 -6.89 -7.10
CA VAL A 111 -21.51 -6.48 -6.40
C VAL A 111 -22.66 -6.22 -7.38
N SER A 112 -22.41 -5.53 -8.48
CA SER A 112 -23.47 -5.32 -9.51
C SER A 112 -23.95 -6.64 -10.11
N TRP A 113 -23.04 -7.59 -10.35
CA TRP A 113 -23.37 -8.91 -10.86
C TRP A 113 -24.25 -9.71 -9.88
N LEU A 114 -23.92 -9.69 -8.58
CA LEU A 114 -24.76 -10.30 -7.54
C LEU A 114 -26.11 -9.59 -7.43
N ALA A 115 -26.16 -8.27 -7.55
CA ALA A 115 -27.39 -7.48 -7.47
C ALA A 115 -28.36 -7.78 -8.63
N THR A 116 -27.87 -8.31 -9.75
CA THR A 116 -28.69 -8.77 -10.88
C THR A 116 -29.23 -10.20 -10.71
N GLY A 117 -29.13 -10.78 -9.50
CA GLY A 117 -29.75 -12.07 -9.16
C GLY A 117 -28.84 -13.29 -9.35
N HIS A 118 -27.57 -13.11 -9.70
CA HIS A 118 -26.60 -14.19 -9.79
C HIS A 118 -26.06 -14.60 -8.42
N SER A 119 -25.51 -15.82 -8.32
CA SER A 119 -24.96 -16.34 -7.06
C SER A 119 -23.49 -16.72 -7.19
N VAL A 120 -22.78 -16.67 -6.04
CA VAL A 120 -21.38 -17.12 -5.97
C VAL A 120 -21.24 -18.59 -6.38
N GLY A 121 -22.23 -19.43 -6.02
CA GLY A 121 -22.27 -20.85 -6.43
C GLY A 121 -22.32 -21.01 -7.95
N GLU A 122 -23.12 -20.18 -8.65
CA GLU A 122 -23.18 -20.16 -10.09
C GLU A 122 -21.86 -19.73 -10.73
N PHE A 123 -21.16 -18.73 -10.16
CA PHE A 123 -19.84 -18.34 -10.60
C PHE A 123 -18.84 -19.50 -10.47
N VAL A 124 -18.77 -20.14 -9.31
CA VAL A 124 -17.81 -21.24 -9.06
C VAL A 124 -18.10 -22.44 -9.96
N ALA A 125 -19.37 -22.75 -10.23
CA ALA A 125 -19.78 -23.87 -11.10
C ALA A 125 -19.40 -23.66 -12.58
N ARG A 126 -19.27 -22.42 -13.03
CA ARG A 126 -18.98 -22.07 -14.43
C ARG A 126 -17.59 -21.48 -14.65
N ALA A 127 -16.86 -21.14 -13.56
CA ALA A 127 -15.56 -20.51 -13.64
C ALA A 127 -14.53 -21.47 -14.23
N ASP A 128 -13.81 -21.00 -15.23
CA ASP A 128 -12.58 -21.62 -15.70
C ASP A 128 -11.39 -21.28 -14.80
N LEU A 129 -10.24 -21.87 -15.09
CA LEU A 129 -9.01 -21.62 -14.34
C LEU A 129 -8.65 -20.12 -14.30
N MET A 130 -8.83 -19.42 -15.43
CA MET A 130 -8.45 -18.01 -15.53
C MET A 130 -9.36 -17.14 -14.63
N ALA A 131 -10.67 -17.36 -14.65
CA ALA A 131 -11.62 -16.68 -13.77
C ALA A 131 -11.32 -16.93 -12.29
N LEU A 132 -10.94 -18.16 -11.92
CA LEU A 132 -10.54 -18.49 -10.55
C LEU A 132 -9.25 -17.80 -10.13
N LEU A 133 -8.25 -17.71 -11.01
CA LEU A 133 -7.00 -16.99 -10.75
C LEU A 133 -7.25 -15.49 -10.54
N PHE A 134 -8.08 -14.86 -11.37
CA PHE A 134 -8.49 -13.48 -11.19
C PHE A 134 -9.24 -13.27 -9.88
N ALA A 135 -10.21 -14.11 -9.56
CA ALA A 135 -10.99 -14.00 -8.32
C ALA A 135 -10.08 -14.16 -7.08
N SER A 136 -9.20 -15.16 -7.08
CA SER A 136 -8.26 -15.41 -5.99
C SER A 136 -7.30 -14.24 -5.76
N SER A 137 -6.74 -13.69 -6.84
CA SER A 137 -5.85 -12.54 -6.79
C SER A 137 -6.55 -11.31 -6.19
N ARG A 138 -7.80 -11.04 -6.58
CA ARG A 138 -8.61 -9.94 -6.03
C ARG A 138 -8.89 -10.12 -4.55
N VAL A 139 -9.19 -11.33 -4.10
CA VAL A 139 -9.38 -11.62 -2.67
C VAL A 139 -8.09 -11.34 -1.90
N VAL A 140 -6.94 -11.85 -2.37
CA VAL A 140 -5.64 -11.59 -1.75
C VAL A 140 -5.32 -10.09 -1.72
N HIS A 141 -5.57 -9.38 -2.82
CA HIS A 141 -5.38 -7.93 -2.91
C HIS A 141 -6.23 -7.19 -1.85
N LEU A 142 -7.52 -7.50 -1.75
CA LEU A 142 -8.41 -6.87 -0.77
C LEU A 142 -7.98 -7.15 0.67
N ILE A 143 -7.64 -8.39 1.00
CA ILE A 143 -7.13 -8.76 2.32
C ILE A 143 -5.86 -7.95 2.64
N ALA A 144 -4.92 -7.87 1.72
CA ALA A 144 -3.68 -7.12 1.90
C ALA A 144 -3.96 -5.62 2.13
N VAL A 145 -4.85 -5.00 1.34
CA VAL A 145 -5.24 -3.59 1.48
C VAL A 145 -5.89 -3.34 2.85
N PHE A 146 -6.88 -4.13 3.25
CA PHE A 146 -7.56 -3.94 4.54
C PHE A 146 -6.62 -4.18 5.73
N ALA A 147 -5.79 -5.21 5.69
CA ALA A 147 -4.79 -5.46 6.72
C ALA A 147 -3.77 -4.32 6.81
N ALA A 148 -3.30 -3.80 5.67
CA ALA A 148 -2.41 -2.64 5.63
C ALA A 148 -3.06 -1.40 6.26
N LEU A 149 -4.33 -1.13 5.94
CA LEU A 149 -5.10 -0.03 6.54
C LEU A 149 -5.19 -0.17 8.06
N VAL A 150 -5.59 -1.34 8.56
CA VAL A 150 -5.71 -1.58 10.01
C VAL A 150 -4.38 -1.33 10.71
N LEU A 151 -3.27 -1.89 10.20
CA LEU A 151 -1.96 -1.74 10.82
C LEU A 151 -1.46 -0.29 10.80
N MET A 152 -1.69 0.40 9.71
CA MET A 152 -1.22 1.78 9.51
C MET A 152 -1.92 2.79 10.44
N PHE A 153 -3.11 2.47 10.98
CA PHE A 153 -3.85 3.32 11.91
C PHE A 153 -3.77 2.85 13.38
N ARG A 154 -2.99 1.81 13.68
CA ARG A 154 -2.77 1.37 15.07
C ARG A 154 -2.07 2.45 15.93
N PRO A 155 -2.24 2.40 17.26
CA PRO A 155 -1.67 3.40 18.17
C PRO A 155 -0.16 3.60 18.00
N ALA A 156 0.62 2.52 17.85
CA ALA A 156 2.07 2.59 17.63
C ALA A 156 2.44 3.31 16.33
N ALA A 157 1.73 3.02 15.24
CA ALA A 157 1.89 3.74 13.96
C ALA A 157 1.53 5.23 14.11
N ASN A 158 0.43 5.54 14.80
CA ASN A 158 0.03 6.92 15.05
C ASN A 158 1.07 7.70 15.87
N ALA A 159 1.67 7.07 16.89
CA ALA A 159 2.75 7.68 17.67
C ALA A 159 3.97 7.97 16.80
N TYR A 160 4.38 7.04 15.95
CA TYR A 160 5.48 7.21 15.01
C TYR A 160 5.27 8.41 14.07
N PHE A 161 4.10 8.54 13.43
CA PHE A 161 3.82 9.65 12.52
C PHE A 161 3.76 11.00 13.26
N ARG A 162 3.31 11.04 14.53
CA ARG A 162 3.35 12.25 15.36
C ARG A 162 4.80 12.64 15.67
N ALA A 163 5.62 11.70 16.15
CA ALA A 163 7.03 11.93 16.45
C ALA A 163 7.81 12.41 15.23
N ALA A 164 7.63 11.75 14.08
CA ALA A 164 8.27 12.13 12.82
C ALA A 164 7.87 13.54 12.34
N ARG A 165 6.63 13.97 12.61
CA ARG A 165 6.16 15.34 12.31
C ARG A 165 6.82 16.36 13.22
N SER A 166 6.88 16.09 14.52
CA SER A 166 7.50 16.99 15.52
C SER A 166 9.00 17.19 15.27
N ALA A 167 9.72 16.09 14.96
CA ALA A 167 11.14 16.17 14.63
C ALA A 167 11.40 17.09 13.42
N ARG A 168 10.61 16.95 12.35
CA ARG A 168 10.72 17.82 11.17
C ARG A 168 10.39 19.28 11.44
N ARG A 169 9.46 19.58 12.33
CA ARG A 169 9.16 20.97 12.72
C ARG A 169 10.34 21.61 13.44
N ARG A 170 10.99 20.87 14.37
CA ARG A 170 12.18 21.35 15.09
C ARG A 170 13.36 21.65 14.16
N THR A 171 13.60 20.79 13.15
CA THR A 171 14.69 21.01 12.17
C THR A 171 14.44 22.25 11.30
N ARG A 172 13.19 22.59 10.99
CA ARG A 172 12.86 23.80 10.21
C ARG A 172 12.87 25.09 11.03
N ALA A 173 12.76 25.00 12.35
CA ALA A 173 12.76 26.16 13.26
C ALA A 173 14.16 26.53 13.78
N ARG A 174 15.21 25.78 13.41
CA ARG A 174 16.61 26.15 13.68
C ARG A 174 17.11 26.92 12.45
N PRO A 175 17.42 28.23 12.59
CA PRO A 175 18.02 29.05 11.53
C PRO A 175 19.41 28.54 11.14
#